data_aa7652a321aa968258a02d49f2ff4b3b
#
_entry.id   aa7652a321aa968258a02d49f2ff4b3b
#
_cell.length_a   1.000
_cell.length_b   1.000
_cell.length_c   1.000
_cell.angle_alpha   90.00
_cell.angle_beta   90.00
_cell.angle_gamma   90.00
#
_symmetry.space_group_name_H-M   'P 1'
#
loop_
_entity.id
_entity.type
_entity.pdbx_description
1 polymer ?
#
loop_
_entity_poly.entity_id
_entity_poly.type
_entity_poly.pdbx_seq_one_letter_code
_entity_poly.pdbx_strand_id
1 'polypeptide(L)'
;MRRTLAFILLAGAAVPADGQLFDGAQLQAGPQLVQYRIRTPIDETITELAIPVFAAMPVGRALTLDIGTAYALSKVEYAQGTSTISGLTDTQLRLSYALGSDFLILTAGLNLPTGRSTVESDEVPAASRIANDFLSFPISNLGTGTAFTGGVAIARPLGSWNVGAGGSVRMATAFEPVRPASGDAARYQPGNEYKVRLGADRTIGSGQLAVGVTFSTFGEDDFGGSLYNTGDRFIGQVGYSTVLSVGTLNLAAWNLYRGTGQIVGGFEVPWDNITNGSVSLAFRPSADVTIEPSVQVRSWMQSVAASDTEPSRTDRSLLGEVGVRARLPVARVAVYPGVGYTIGQLAAGAGQRASLSGFRASLGVQVR
;
A
#
# COMPACT_ATOMS: atom_id res chain seq x y z
N MET A 1 -26.58 -25.58 -5.08
CA MET A 1 -26.69 -25.23 -3.67
C MET A 1 -26.40 -23.75 -3.53
N ARG A 2 -27.40 -22.93 -3.20
CA ARG A 2 -27.29 -21.48 -3.03
C ARG A 2 -26.60 -21.21 -1.69
N ARG A 3 -25.35 -20.73 -1.71
CA ARG A 3 -24.70 -20.19 -0.52
C ARG A 3 -25.06 -18.71 -0.42
N THR A 4 -25.92 -18.40 0.50
CA THR A 4 -26.30 -17.06 0.91
C THR A 4 -25.06 -16.41 1.53
N LEU A 5 -24.47 -15.42 0.85
CA LEU A 5 -23.48 -14.52 1.44
C LEU A 5 -24.23 -13.69 2.49
N ALA A 6 -24.07 -14.05 3.75
CA ALA A 6 -24.47 -13.20 4.86
C ALA A 6 -23.50 -11.99 4.89
N PHE A 7 -23.94 -10.85 4.38
CA PHE A 7 -23.34 -9.56 4.68
C PHE A 7 -23.50 -9.32 6.18
N ILE A 8 -22.45 -9.59 6.94
CA ILE A 8 -22.31 -9.05 8.29
C ILE A 8 -22.00 -7.55 8.13
N LEU A 9 -23.06 -6.77 7.99
CA LEU A 9 -23.05 -5.38 8.40
C LEU A 9 -22.78 -5.41 9.92
N LEU A 10 -21.53 -5.23 10.31
CA LEU A 10 -21.19 -4.75 11.64
C LEU A 10 -21.76 -3.34 11.76
N ALA A 11 -23.07 -3.27 11.99
CA ALA A 11 -23.68 -2.13 12.62
C ALA A 11 -22.96 -2.03 13.96
N GLY A 12 -22.04 -1.09 14.08
CA GLY A 12 -21.37 -0.76 15.33
C GLY A 12 -22.44 -0.51 16.37
N ALA A 13 -22.71 -1.51 17.20
CA ALA A 13 -23.34 -1.27 18.47
C ALA A 13 -22.44 -0.24 19.15
N ALA A 14 -22.94 0.99 19.27
CA ALA A 14 -22.36 2.01 20.12
C ALA A 14 -22.40 1.47 21.54
N VAL A 15 -21.35 0.77 21.94
CA VAL A 15 -21.10 0.48 23.34
C VAL A 15 -20.85 1.86 23.96
N PRO A 16 -21.63 2.32 24.93
CA PRO A 16 -21.27 3.48 25.69
C PRO A 16 -19.98 3.14 26.41
N ALA A 17 -18.85 3.64 25.88
CA ALA A 17 -17.57 3.53 26.55
C ALA A 17 -17.54 4.58 27.68
N ASP A 18 -18.08 4.20 28.80
CA ASP A 18 -17.80 4.85 30.10
C ASP A 18 -16.38 4.46 30.51
N GLY A 19 -15.40 5.12 29.90
CA GLY A 19 -14.01 4.95 30.25
C GLY A 19 -13.11 5.84 29.41
N GLN A 20 -12.46 6.78 30.04
CA GLN A 20 -11.45 7.70 29.47
C GLN A 20 -10.26 7.01 28.75
N LEU A 21 -10.24 5.66 28.72
CA LEU A 21 -9.17 4.86 28.12
C LEU A 21 -9.22 4.84 26.57
N PHE A 22 -10.36 5.11 25.95
CA PHE A 22 -10.55 5.07 24.50
C PHE A 22 -11.11 6.37 23.90
N ASP A 23 -11.00 7.47 24.64
CA ASP A 23 -11.37 8.78 24.10
C ASP A 23 -10.45 9.13 22.92
N GLY A 24 -11.05 9.42 21.77
CA GLY A 24 -10.33 9.66 20.52
C GLY A 24 -10.05 8.41 19.66
N ALA A 25 -10.61 7.23 19.99
CA ALA A 25 -10.54 6.07 19.14
C ALA A 25 -11.18 6.33 17.76
N GLN A 26 -10.54 5.82 16.71
CA GLN A 26 -11.00 5.95 15.32
C GLN A 26 -11.11 4.57 14.70
N LEU A 27 -12.22 4.32 14.03
CA LEU A 27 -12.43 3.13 13.22
C LEU A 27 -12.68 3.56 11.77
N GLN A 28 -11.95 2.99 10.85
CA GLN A 28 -12.14 3.19 9.41
C GLN A 28 -12.30 1.85 8.72
N ALA A 29 -13.30 1.73 7.88
CA ALA A 29 -13.52 0.55 7.04
C ALA A 29 -14.20 0.97 5.74
N GLY A 30 -14.14 0.10 4.72
CA GLY A 30 -14.99 0.29 3.54
C GLY A 30 -14.50 -0.44 2.30
N PRO A 31 -15.43 -0.86 1.44
CA PRO A 31 -15.09 -1.55 0.21
C PRO A 31 -14.37 -0.63 -0.79
N GLN A 32 -13.41 -1.22 -1.48
CA GLN A 32 -12.69 -0.64 -2.61
C GLN A 32 -12.72 -1.63 -3.76
N LEU A 33 -13.13 -1.19 -4.92
CA LEU A 33 -13.12 -1.98 -6.15
C LEU A 33 -12.18 -1.32 -7.15
N VAL A 34 -11.25 -2.11 -7.68
CA VAL A 34 -10.35 -1.70 -8.76
C VAL A 34 -10.47 -2.70 -9.89
N GLN A 35 -10.65 -2.21 -11.11
CA GLN A 35 -10.63 -3.04 -12.29
C GLN A 35 -9.74 -2.40 -13.35
N TYR A 36 -8.82 -3.18 -13.90
CA TYR A 36 -8.00 -2.82 -15.05
C TYR A 36 -8.26 -3.79 -16.20
N ARG A 37 -8.31 -3.23 -17.40
CA ARG A 37 -8.34 -3.97 -18.64
C ARG A 37 -7.10 -3.62 -19.46
N ILE A 38 -6.28 -4.63 -19.74
CA ILE A 38 -5.06 -4.54 -20.52
C ILE A 38 -5.33 -5.18 -21.88
N ARG A 39 -4.99 -4.49 -22.97
CA ARG A 39 -5.25 -4.94 -24.34
C ARG A 39 -3.98 -4.93 -25.16
N THR A 40 -3.88 -5.86 -26.06
CA THR A 40 -2.87 -6.04 -27.10
C THR A 40 -1.46 -5.59 -26.73
N PRO A 41 -0.47 -6.46 -26.72
CA PRO A 41 -0.53 -7.89 -27.07
C PRO A 41 -1.09 -8.78 -25.93
N ILE A 42 -1.25 -8.23 -24.75
CA ILE A 42 -1.84 -8.88 -23.57
C ILE A 42 -3.34 -8.58 -23.60
N ASP A 43 -4.21 -9.59 -23.49
CA ASP A 43 -5.65 -9.38 -23.32
C ASP A 43 -6.05 -9.99 -21.98
N GLU A 44 -6.10 -9.14 -20.96
CA GLU A 44 -6.46 -9.55 -19.60
C GLU A 44 -7.31 -8.50 -18.89
N THR A 45 -8.17 -8.96 -18.00
CA THR A 45 -8.93 -8.12 -17.08
C THR A 45 -8.56 -8.52 -15.65
N ILE A 46 -8.13 -7.55 -14.86
CA ILE A 46 -7.76 -7.73 -13.46
C ILE A 46 -8.78 -6.98 -12.61
N THR A 47 -9.41 -7.66 -11.67
CA THR A 47 -10.39 -7.06 -10.75
C THR A 47 -10.02 -7.41 -9.32
N GLU A 48 -10.02 -6.41 -8.44
CA GLU A 48 -9.87 -6.60 -7.00
C GLU A 48 -10.99 -5.89 -6.24
N LEU A 49 -11.66 -6.63 -5.37
CA LEU A 49 -12.51 -6.10 -4.32
C LEU A 49 -11.78 -6.27 -2.98
N ALA A 50 -11.47 -5.16 -2.32
CA ALA A 50 -10.84 -5.14 -1.01
C ALA A 50 -11.75 -4.47 0.02
N ILE A 51 -11.72 -4.96 1.26
CA ILE A 51 -12.43 -4.36 2.39
C ILE A 51 -11.41 -4.18 3.53
N PRO A 52 -10.60 -3.12 3.50
CA PRO A 52 -9.70 -2.80 4.60
C PRO A 52 -10.48 -2.34 5.83
N VAL A 53 -9.97 -2.73 7.00
CA VAL A 53 -10.45 -2.31 8.32
C VAL A 53 -9.25 -1.85 9.12
N PHE A 54 -9.32 -0.65 9.66
CA PHE A 54 -8.29 -0.06 10.46
C PHE A 54 -8.88 0.59 11.70
N ALA A 55 -8.24 0.35 12.86
CA ALA A 55 -8.59 1.00 14.11
C ALA A 55 -7.33 1.63 14.72
N ALA A 56 -7.46 2.86 15.23
CA ALA A 56 -6.44 3.53 16.01
C ALA A 56 -7.03 3.90 17.37
N MET A 57 -6.39 3.45 18.44
CA MET A 57 -6.87 3.59 19.81
C MET A 57 -5.79 4.24 20.68
N PRO A 58 -5.96 5.49 21.09
CA PRO A 58 -5.13 6.07 22.14
C PRO A 58 -5.37 5.32 23.45
N VAL A 59 -4.31 4.90 24.12
CA VAL A 59 -4.34 4.25 25.43
C VAL A 59 -3.66 5.18 26.44
N GLY A 60 -4.45 6.01 27.08
CA GLY A 60 -3.93 7.09 27.92
C GLY A 60 -3.29 8.22 27.08
N ARG A 61 -2.22 8.86 27.64
CA ARG A 61 -1.64 10.08 27.04
C ARG A 61 -0.45 9.81 26.09
N ALA A 62 0.20 8.68 26.22
CA ALA A 62 1.49 8.43 25.54
C ALA A 62 1.48 7.19 24.65
N LEU A 63 0.52 6.32 24.78
CA LEU A 63 0.45 5.05 24.04
C LEU A 63 -0.66 5.09 23.00
N THR A 64 -0.39 4.62 21.81
CA THR A 64 -1.39 4.38 20.76
C THR A 64 -1.27 2.93 20.28
N LEU A 65 -2.41 2.26 20.15
CA LEU A 65 -2.53 0.95 19.52
C LEU A 65 -3.23 1.10 18.18
N ASP A 66 -2.57 0.68 17.11
CA ASP A 66 -3.17 0.57 15.77
C ASP A 66 -3.39 -0.91 15.45
N ILE A 67 -4.53 -1.21 14.84
CA ILE A 67 -4.90 -2.55 14.37
C ILE A 67 -5.36 -2.41 12.92
N GLY A 68 -4.81 -3.22 12.03
CA GLY A 68 -5.20 -3.22 10.61
C GLY A 68 -5.32 -4.64 10.07
N THR A 69 -6.37 -4.88 9.30
CA THR A 69 -6.58 -6.11 8.52
C THR A 69 -7.42 -5.79 7.29
N ALA A 70 -7.50 -6.71 6.34
CA ALA A 70 -8.40 -6.56 5.19
C ALA A 70 -8.92 -7.93 4.74
N TYR A 71 -10.04 -7.92 4.04
CA TYR A 71 -10.45 -9.02 3.17
C TYR A 71 -10.25 -8.58 1.73
N ALA A 72 -9.70 -9.45 0.87
CA ALA A 72 -9.58 -9.20 -0.56
C ALA A 72 -10.05 -10.41 -1.38
N LEU A 73 -10.60 -10.09 -2.55
CA LEU A 73 -10.95 -11.01 -3.62
C LEU A 73 -10.36 -10.44 -4.90
N SER A 74 -9.40 -11.13 -5.49
CA SER A 74 -8.74 -10.72 -6.72
C SER A 74 -8.94 -11.77 -7.80
N LYS A 75 -9.28 -11.32 -9.01
CA LYS A 75 -9.57 -12.16 -10.18
C LYS A 75 -8.82 -11.62 -11.38
N VAL A 76 -8.18 -12.51 -12.12
CA VAL A 76 -7.57 -12.24 -13.42
C VAL A 76 -8.23 -13.12 -14.47
N GLU A 77 -8.79 -12.50 -15.51
CA GLU A 77 -9.34 -13.17 -16.68
C GLU A 77 -8.41 -12.96 -17.86
N TYR A 78 -7.98 -14.02 -18.51
CA TYR A 78 -7.10 -14.01 -19.69
C TYR A 78 -7.57 -15.05 -20.71
N ALA A 79 -7.00 -15.02 -21.90
CA ALA A 79 -7.47 -15.87 -23.03
C ALA A 79 -7.51 -17.37 -22.69
N GLN A 80 -6.62 -17.86 -21.82
CA GLN A 80 -6.50 -19.28 -21.47
C GLN A 80 -7.38 -19.68 -20.27
N GLY A 81 -8.01 -18.72 -19.56
CA GLY A 81 -8.84 -19.04 -18.40
C GLY A 81 -8.96 -17.91 -17.38
N THR A 82 -9.19 -18.29 -16.15
CA THR A 82 -9.39 -17.39 -15.02
C THR A 82 -8.60 -17.89 -13.81
N SER A 83 -7.89 -16.97 -13.17
CA SER A 83 -7.24 -17.20 -11.87
C SER A 83 -7.91 -16.32 -10.81
N THR A 84 -8.14 -16.87 -9.63
CA THR A 84 -8.82 -16.13 -8.54
C THR A 84 -8.16 -16.46 -7.21
N ILE A 85 -7.85 -15.43 -6.44
CA ILE A 85 -7.35 -15.56 -5.06
C ILE A 85 -8.22 -14.73 -4.12
N SER A 86 -8.52 -15.26 -2.93
CA SER A 86 -9.30 -14.53 -1.92
C SER A 86 -8.93 -14.95 -0.51
N GLY A 87 -9.12 -14.04 0.44
CA GLY A 87 -8.89 -14.32 1.84
C GLY A 87 -8.76 -13.07 2.69
N LEU A 88 -8.53 -13.28 3.97
CA LEU A 88 -8.08 -12.23 4.88
C LEU A 88 -6.60 -11.95 4.65
N THR A 89 -6.18 -10.72 4.95
CA THR A 89 -4.76 -10.38 5.10
C THR A 89 -4.30 -10.68 6.52
N ASP A 90 -2.99 -10.73 6.71
CA ASP A 90 -2.44 -10.75 8.06
C ASP A 90 -2.91 -9.54 8.87
N THR A 91 -3.23 -9.79 10.15
CA THR A 91 -3.59 -8.70 11.07
C THR A 91 -2.33 -8.03 11.59
N GLN A 92 -2.22 -6.73 11.34
CA GLN A 92 -1.12 -5.91 11.80
C GLN A 92 -1.49 -5.20 13.10
N LEU A 93 -0.67 -5.37 14.12
CA LEU A 93 -0.73 -4.65 15.38
C LEU A 93 0.47 -3.73 15.47
N ARG A 94 0.27 -2.48 15.87
CA ARG A 94 1.36 -1.54 16.14
C ARG A 94 1.10 -0.78 17.43
N LEU A 95 2.08 -0.81 18.31
CA LEU A 95 2.14 0.01 19.51
C LEU A 95 3.12 1.14 19.28
N SER A 96 2.71 2.35 19.60
CA SER A 96 3.55 3.54 19.55
C SER A 96 3.52 4.24 20.91
N TYR A 97 4.68 4.43 21.53
CA TYR A 97 4.84 5.06 22.84
C TYR A 97 5.64 6.35 22.71
N ALA A 98 5.01 7.49 22.99
CA ALA A 98 5.62 8.80 22.95
C ALA A 98 6.26 9.15 24.32
N LEU A 99 7.54 9.50 24.31
CA LEU A 99 8.32 9.90 25.47
C LEU A 99 8.62 11.40 25.42
N GLY A 100 8.47 12.08 26.55
CA GLY A 100 8.93 13.45 26.73
C GLY A 100 8.35 14.43 25.70
N SER A 101 7.09 14.78 25.78
CA SER A 101 6.40 15.74 24.88
C SER A 101 6.62 15.44 23.38
N ASP A 102 6.51 14.17 22.99
CA ASP A 102 6.57 13.67 21.61
C ASP A 102 7.94 13.78 20.91
N PHE A 103 8.99 14.03 21.69
CA PHE A 103 10.36 14.11 21.16
C PHE A 103 10.91 12.76 20.71
N LEU A 104 10.61 11.70 21.42
CA LEU A 104 11.06 10.34 21.16
C LEU A 104 9.85 9.41 21.10
N ILE A 105 9.73 8.66 20.01
CA ILE A 105 8.68 7.66 19.81
C ILE A 105 9.32 6.29 19.68
N LEU A 106 8.90 5.35 20.54
CA LEU A 106 9.22 3.95 20.42
C LEU A 106 8.07 3.23 19.74
N THR A 107 8.36 2.34 18.81
CA THR A 107 7.36 1.54 18.11
C THR A 107 7.65 0.06 18.24
N ALA A 108 6.60 -0.73 18.44
CA ALA A 108 6.64 -2.19 18.35
C ALA A 108 5.51 -2.65 17.43
N GLY A 109 5.80 -3.51 16.50
CA GLY A 109 4.83 -4.06 15.54
C GLY A 109 4.83 -5.58 15.58
N LEU A 110 3.65 -6.16 15.39
CA LEU A 110 3.43 -7.59 15.26
C LEU A 110 2.50 -7.85 14.07
N ASN A 111 2.95 -8.68 13.14
CA ASN A 111 2.13 -9.22 12.07
C ASN A 111 1.66 -10.60 12.49
N LEU A 112 0.34 -10.75 12.70
CA LEU A 112 -0.27 -12.03 13.07
C LEU A 112 -0.66 -12.79 11.79
N PRO A 113 -0.37 -14.09 11.67
CA PRO A 113 -0.64 -14.90 10.48
C PRO A 113 -2.12 -15.28 10.38
N THR A 114 -3.00 -14.28 10.41
CA THR A 114 -4.46 -14.45 10.24
C THR A 114 -4.87 -14.50 8.77
N GLY A 115 -3.98 -14.07 7.92
CA GLY A 115 -4.14 -14.05 6.48
C GLY A 115 -3.71 -15.35 5.82
N ARG A 116 -3.80 -15.34 4.51
CA ARG A 116 -3.42 -16.48 3.67
C ARG A 116 -2.00 -16.26 3.14
N SER A 117 -1.03 -16.95 3.72
CA SER A 117 0.38 -16.85 3.32
C SER A 117 0.78 -17.81 2.19
N THR A 118 -0.05 -18.82 1.88
CA THR A 118 0.21 -19.80 0.84
C THR A 118 -0.75 -19.62 -0.34
N VAL A 119 -0.20 -19.52 -1.53
CA VAL A 119 -0.89 -19.40 -2.82
C VAL A 119 -0.85 -20.75 -3.53
N GLU A 120 -1.99 -21.27 -4.00
CA GLU A 120 -2.03 -22.47 -4.83
C GLU A 120 -1.52 -22.14 -6.25
N SER A 121 -1.01 -23.14 -6.97
CA SER A 121 -0.38 -22.93 -8.29
C SER A 121 -1.29 -22.26 -9.33
N ASP A 122 -2.60 -22.50 -9.30
CA ASP A 122 -3.61 -21.91 -10.16
C ASP A 122 -3.98 -20.46 -9.78
N GLU A 123 -3.64 -20.04 -8.58
CA GLU A 123 -3.86 -18.68 -8.07
C GLU A 123 -2.68 -17.74 -8.31
N VAL A 124 -1.49 -18.28 -8.66
CA VAL A 124 -0.27 -17.49 -8.89
C VAL A 124 -0.47 -16.35 -9.89
N PRO A 125 -1.20 -16.52 -11.01
CA PRO A 125 -1.46 -15.40 -11.92
C PRO A 125 -2.19 -14.23 -11.24
N ALA A 126 -3.22 -14.50 -10.43
CA ALA A 126 -3.93 -13.45 -9.70
C ALA A 126 -3.04 -12.80 -8.64
N ALA A 127 -2.34 -13.59 -7.83
CA ALA A 127 -1.43 -13.11 -6.80
C ALA A 127 -0.32 -12.21 -7.38
N SER A 128 0.28 -12.58 -8.51
CA SER A 128 1.34 -11.80 -9.15
C SER A 128 0.86 -10.46 -9.70
N ARG A 129 -0.39 -10.37 -10.16
CA ARG A 129 -0.94 -9.11 -10.68
C ARG A 129 -1.23 -8.10 -9.57
N ILE A 130 -1.79 -8.54 -8.46
CA ILE A 130 -2.04 -7.63 -7.32
C ILE A 130 -0.77 -7.21 -6.61
N ALA A 131 0.29 -8.03 -6.66
CA ALA A 131 1.59 -7.69 -6.08
C ALA A 131 2.35 -6.60 -6.86
N ASN A 132 1.85 -6.17 -8.01
CA ASN A 132 2.49 -5.15 -8.84
C ASN A 132 2.25 -3.73 -8.28
N ASP A 133 3.27 -3.12 -7.69
CA ASP A 133 3.21 -1.78 -7.08
C ASP A 133 2.83 -0.68 -8.09
N PHE A 134 3.16 -0.84 -9.38
CA PHE A 134 2.79 0.13 -10.40
C PHE A 134 1.28 0.17 -10.66
N LEU A 135 0.59 -0.96 -10.60
CA LEU A 135 -0.87 -1.04 -10.72
C LEU A 135 -1.58 -0.55 -9.45
N SER A 136 -0.91 -0.58 -8.29
CA SER A 136 -1.38 -0.03 -7.02
C SER A 136 -2.76 -0.54 -6.61
N PHE A 137 -2.91 -1.84 -6.57
CA PHE A 137 -4.08 -2.47 -5.98
C PHE A 137 -4.15 -2.18 -4.47
N PRO A 138 -5.35 -2.09 -3.87
CA PRO A 138 -5.52 -1.87 -2.44
C PRO A 138 -4.81 -2.89 -1.56
N ILE A 139 -4.78 -4.16 -1.99
CA ILE A 139 -4.12 -5.25 -1.28
C ILE A 139 -3.15 -5.94 -2.24
N SER A 140 -1.87 -5.87 -1.92
CA SER A 140 -0.80 -6.47 -2.75
C SER A 140 -0.50 -7.93 -2.43
N ASN A 141 -0.91 -8.43 -1.27
CA ASN A 141 -0.78 -9.83 -0.84
C ASN A 141 -1.76 -10.13 0.30
N LEU A 142 -2.10 -11.40 0.48
CA LEU A 142 -3.02 -11.82 1.55
C LEU A 142 -2.31 -12.17 2.86
N GLY A 143 -1.04 -12.50 2.83
CA GLY A 143 -0.28 -12.79 4.03
C GLY A 143 1.17 -13.14 3.74
N THR A 144 2.03 -12.88 4.70
CA THR A 144 3.47 -13.18 4.68
C THR A 144 3.93 -13.88 5.97
N GLY A 145 2.96 -14.38 6.74
CA GLY A 145 3.25 -15.04 8.01
C GLY A 145 3.53 -14.06 9.15
N THR A 146 4.09 -14.59 10.23
CA THR A 146 4.41 -13.79 11.43
C THR A 146 5.63 -12.91 11.18
N ALA A 147 5.55 -11.65 11.61
CA ALA A 147 6.70 -10.76 11.61
C ALA A 147 6.66 -9.82 12.82
N PHE A 148 7.84 -9.47 13.31
CA PHE A 148 8.06 -8.51 14.40
C PHE A 148 8.77 -7.28 13.87
N THR A 149 8.38 -6.10 14.32
CA THR A 149 9.02 -4.83 13.97
C THR A 149 9.33 -4.06 15.26
N GLY A 150 10.57 -3.60 15.42
CA GLY A 150 10.96 -2.67 16.46
C GLY A 150 11.50 -1.39 15.83
N GLY A 151 11.18 -0.23 16.39
CA GLY A 151 11.63 1.03 15.83
C GLY A 151 11.71 2.16 16.85
N VAL A 152 12.47 3.19 16.48
CA VAL A 152 12.62 4.43 17.23
C VAL A 152 12.57 5.60 16.25
N ALA A 153 11.93 6.68 16.67
CA ALA A 153 11.92 7.93 15.92
C ALA A 153 12.11 9.13 16.88
N ILE A 154 12.79 10.15 16.39
CA ILE A 154 12.97 11.43 17.06
C ILE A 154 12.46 12.55 16.16
N ALA A 155 11.90 13.60 16.75
CA ALA A 155 11.50 14.80 16.03
C ALA A 155 11.84 16.04 16.84
N ARG A 156 12.35 17.09 16.17
CA ARG A 156 12.68 18.37 16.82
C ARG A 156 12.46 19.55 15.87
N PRO A 157 12.06 20.70 16.42
CA PRO A 157 12.14 21.95 15.70
C PRO A 157 13.62 22.37 15.50
N LEU A 158 13.93 22.79 14.26
CA LEU A 158 15.23 23.35 13.88
C LEU A 158 15.00 24.62 13.11
N GLY A 159 15.01 25.77 13.80
CA GLY A 159 14.61 27.04 13.24
C GLY A 159 13.15 27.03 12.77
N SER A 160 12.91 27.28 11.48
CA SER A 160 11.55 27.24 10.89
C SER A 160 11.16 25.86 10.34
N TRP A 161 11.97 24.85 10.53
CA TRP A 161 11.70 23.47 10.13
C TRP A 161 11.43 22.59 11.35
N ASN A 162 10.52 21.63 11.19
CA ASN A 162 10.49 20.47 12.05
C ASN A 162 11.24 19.35 11.32
N VAL A 163 12.21 18.74 11.98
CA VAL A 163 12.99 17.65 11.41
C VAL A 163 12.81 16.39 12.22
N GLY A 164 12.78 15.25 11.54
CA GLY A 164 12.64 13.95 12.17
C GLY A 164 13.55 12.91 11.55
N ALA A 165 13.99 11.98 12.37
CA ALA A 165 14.74 10.81 11.96
C ALA A 165 14.20 9.57 12.68
N GLY A 166 14.23 8.42 12.03
CA GLY A 166 13.81 7.16 12.64
C GLY A 166 14.53 5.96 12.03
N GLY A 167 14.57 4.88 12.79
CA GLY A 167 15.08 3.60 12.34
C GLY A 167 14.20 2.46 12.84
N SER A 168 14.12 1.39 12.08
CA SER A 168 13.40 0.18 12.49
C SER A 168 14.02 -1.07 11.88
N VAL A 169 13.79 -2.19 12.57
CA VAL A 169 14.15 -3.53 12.12
C VAL A 169 12.90 -4.36 12.08
N ARG A 170 12.68 -5.08 10.97
CA ARG A 170 11.62 -6.07 10.81
C ARG A 170 12.23 -7.45 10.64
N MET A 171 11.76 -8.41 11.41
CA MET A 171 12.12 -9.82 11.35
C MET A 171 10.86 -10.63 11.03
N ALA A 172 10.90 -11.47 10.01
CA ALA A 172 9.80 -12.33 9.62
C ALA A 172 10.15 -13.79 9.90
N THR A 173 9.14 -14.62 10.15
CA THR A 173 9.29 -16.07 10.24
C THR A 173 9.13 -16.70 8.86
N ALA A 174 9.66 -17.90 8.69
CA ALA A 174 9.50 -18.65 7.45
C ALA A 174 8.04 -19.11 7.24
N PHE A 175 7.63 -19.14 5.97
CA PHE A 175 6.32 -19.63 5.52
C PHE A 175 6.45 -20.32 4.15
N GLU A 176 5.38 -20.90 3.66
CA GLU A 176 5.31 -21.54 2.34
C GLU A 176 4.55 -20.61 1.39
N PRO A 177 5.22 -19.83 0.52
CA PRO A 177 4.54 -18.83 -0.31
C PRO A 177 3.70 -19.43 -1.44
N VAL A 178 4.10 -20.58 -1.97
CA VAL A 178 3.41 -21.25 -3.09
C VAL A 178 3.32 -22.75 -2.80
N ARG A 179 2.13 -23.30 -2.99
CA ARG A 179 1.92 -24.74 -3.01
C ARG A 179 1.87 -25.23 -4.46
N PRO A 180 2.85 -26.03 -4.91
CA PRO A 180 2.86 -26.57 -6.26
C PRO A 180 1.73 -27.61 -6.43
N ALA A 181 1.30 -27.83 -7.69
CA ALA A 181 0.30 -28.86 -8.01
C ALA A 181 0.80 -30.29 -7.71
N SER A 182 2.11 -30.50 -7.62
CA SER A 182 2.75 -31.77 -7.27
C SER A 182 4.09 -31.51 -6.58
N GLY A 183 4.43 -32.36 -5.61
CA GLY A 183 5.64 -32.21 -4.79
C GLY A 183 5.42 -31.39 -3.52
N ASP A 184 6.49 -31.21 -2.77
CA ASP A 184 6.47 -30.47 -1.51
C ASP A 184 6.59 -28.95 -1.76
N ALA A 185 5.90 -28.16 -0.93
CA ALA A 185 6.03 -26.71 -0.94
C ALA A 185 7.42 -26.29 -0.42
N ALA A 186 8.07 -25.37 -1.12
CA ALA A 186 9.33 -24.83 -0.66
C ALA A 186 9.09 -23.77 0.43
N ARG A 187 9.89 -23.85 1.48
CA ARG A 187 9.85 -22.90 2.60
C ARG A 187 10.64 -21.65 2.24
N TYR A 188 10.04 -20.49 2.50
CA TYR A 188 10.64 -19.18 2.30
C TYR A 188 10.83 -18.46 3.64
N GLN A 189 12.05 -18.04 3.91
CA GLN A 189 12.41 -17.21 5.04
C GLN A 189 12.88 -15.85 4.53
N PRO A 190 12.06 -14.78 4.68
CA PRO A 190 12.51 -13.43 4.31
C PRO A 190 13.70 -12.98 5.14
N GLY A 191 14.64 -12.31 4.53
CA GLY A 191 15.71 -11.61 5.21
C GLY A 191 15.20 -10.49 6.13
N ASN A 192 15.97 -10.14 7.14
CA ASN A 192 15.64 -9.03 8.01
C ASN A 192 15.66 -7.71 7.23
N GLU A 193 14.63 -6.86 7.40
CA GLU A 193 14.60 -5.51 6.83
C GLU A 193 15.13 -4.50 7.86
N TYR A 194 16.11 -3.71 7.46
CA TYR A 194 16.64 -2.56 8.20
C TYR A 194 16.19 -1.28 7.47
N LYS A 195 15.54 -0.40 8.18
CA LYS A 195 14.93 0.80 7.59
C LYS A 195 15.37 2.06 8.33
N VAL A 196 15.78 3.07 7.57
CA VAL A 196 16.06 4.42 8.06
C VAL A 196 15.14 5.41 7.36
N ARG A 197 14.59 6.34 8.12
CA ARG A 197 13.71 7.38 7.60
C ARG A 197 14.17 8.75 8.09
N LEU A 198 14.22 9.72 7.18
CA LEU A 198 14.44 11.13 7.47
C LEU A 198 13.27 11.92 6.92
N GLY A 199 12.87 12.98 7.63
CA GLY A 199 11.80 13.86 7.19
C GLY A 199 11.96 15.26 7.72
N ALA A 200 11.38 16.20 7.02
CA ALA A 200 11.29 17.58 7.47
C ALA A 200 9.99 18.22 6.95
N ASP A 201 9.42 19.11 7.76
CA ASP A 201 8.30 19.93 7.34
C ASP A 201 8.50 21.40 7.73
N ARG A 202 7.82 22.27 6.98
CA ARG A 202 7.85 23.71 7.21
C ARG A 202 6.58 24.37 6.72
N THR A 203 6.11 25.36 7.47
CA THR A 203 5.06 26.28 7.02
C THR A 203 5.65 27.33 6.06
N ILE A 204 5.04 27.48 4.87
CA ILE A 204 5.42 28.45 3.83
C ILE A 204 4.17 29.25 3.46
N GLY A 205 4.10 30.51 3.91
CA GLY A 205 2.90 31.34 3.74
C GLY A 205 1.67 30.69 4.41
N SER A 206 0.61 30.46 3.65
CA SER A 206 -0.60 29.75 4.09
C SER A 206 -0.53 28.22 3.93
N GLY A 207 0.60 27.71 3.43
CA GLY A 207 0.76 26.30 3.13
C GLY A 207 1.78 25.60 4.02
N GLN A 208 1.78 24.27 3.94
CA GLN A 208 2.73 23.40 4.60
C GLN A 208 3.45 22.52 3.57
N LEU A 209 4.76 22.59 3.58
CA LEU A 209 5.64 21.71 2.80
C LEU A 209 6.13 20.58 3.70
N ALA A 210 6.08 19.35 3.22
CA ALA A 210 6.68 18.19 3.87
C ALA A 210 7.54 17.43 2.86
N VAL A 211 8.73 16.99 3.30
CA VAL A 211 9.64 16.16 2.51
C VAL A 211 10.08 14.97 3.34
N GLY A 212 10.34 13.85 2.70
CA GLY A 212 10.80 12.65 3.40
C GLY A 212 11.56 11.71 2.48
N VAL A 213 12.51 10.99 3.08
CA VAL A 213 13.23 9.90 2.44
C VAL A 213 13.23 8.68 3.34
N THR A 214 13.13 7.50 2.75
CA THR A 214 13.23 6.22 3.43
C THR A 214 14.20 5.36 2.65
N PHE A 215 15.14 4.76 3.33
CA PHE A 215 16.05 3.74 2.80
C PHE A 215 15.77 2.44 3.54
N SER A 216 15.66 1.33 2.79
CA SER A 216 15.56 -0.01 3.35
C SER A 216 16.60 -0.91 2.70
N THR A 217 17.30 -1.68 3.53
CA THR A 217 18.20 -2.75 3.11
C THR A 217 17.73 -4.07 3.73
N PHE A 218 18.08 -5.18 3.10
CA PHE A 218 17.57 -6.50 3.45
C PHE A 218 18.74 -7.45 3.70
N GLY A 219 18.58 -8.34 4.67
CA GLY A 219 19.42 -9.52 4.78
C GLY A 219 19.13 -10.52 3.66
N GLU A 220 19.87 -11.59 3.62
CA GLU A 220 19.64 -12.68 2.65
C GLU A 220 18.30 -13.37 2.93
N ASP A 221 17.53 -13.59 1.87
CA ASP A 221 16.37 -14.45 1.85
C ASP A 221 16.80 -15.90 1.68
N ASP A 222 16.10 -16.84 2.31
CA ASP A 222 16.28 -18.29 2.11
C ASP A 222 15.02 -18.88 1.48
N PHE A 223 15.15 -19.54 0.34
CA PHE A 223 14.08 -20.28 -0.30
C PHE A 223 14.53 -21.71 -0.57
N GLY A 224 14.04 -22.64 0.24
CA GLY A 224 14.37 -24.06 0.12
C GLY A 224 15.86 -24.36 0.27
N GLY A 225 16.59 -23.58 1.08
CA GLY A 225 18.03 -23.70 1.29
C GLY A 225 18.89 -22.92 0.27
N SER A 226 18.28 -22.19 -0.65
CA SER A 226 18.99 -21.30 -1.58
C SER A 226 18.93 -19.87 -1.06
N LEU A 227 20.09 -19.26 -0.81
CA LEU A 227 20.22 -17.87 -0.37
C LEU A 227 20.24 -16.93 -1.57
N TYR A 228 19.55 -15.80 -1.44
CA TYR A 228 19.57 -14.73 -2.45
C TYR A 228 19.31 -13.37 -1.81
N ASN A 229 19.66 -12.31 -2.49
CA ASN A 229 19.55 -10.94 -1.97
C ASN A 229 18.45 -10.16 -2.68
N THR A 230 17.52 -9.63 -1.89
CA THR A 230 16.53 -8.65 -2.36
C THR A 230 17.20 -7.28 -2.45
N GLY A 231 17.14 -6.61 -3.59
CA GLY A 231 17.76 -5.30 -3.78
C GLY A 231 17.25 -4.22 -2.82
N ASP A 232 18.14 -3.31 -2.46
CA ASP A 232 17.82 -2.17 -1.59
C ASP A 232 16.69 -1.31 -2.15
N ARG A 233 15.95 -0.64 -1.25
CA ARG A 233 14.84 0.27 -1.62
C ARG A 233 15.10 1.68 -1.13
N PHE A 234 14.82 2.63 -2.00
CA PHE A 234 14.81 4.04 -1.67
C PHE A 234 13.46 4.66 -2.02
N ILE A 235 12.84 5.37 -1.08
CA ILE A 235 11.58 6.07 -1.28
C ILE A 235 11.80 7.54 -0.95
N GLY A 236 11.62 8.43 -1.95
CA GLY A 236 11.56 9.87 -1.77
C GLY A 236 10.12 10.34 -1.85
N GLN A 237 9.73 11.31 -1.03
CA GLN A 237 8.39 11.88 -1.06
C GLN A 237 8.41 13.39 -0.77
N VAL A 238 7.50 14.12 -1.40
CA VAL A 238 7.25 15.52 -1.16
C VAL A 238 5.76 15.79 -1.20
N GLY A 239 5.27 16.61 -0.28
CA GLY A 239 3.89 17.06 -0.22
C GLY A 239 3.84 18.55 0.06
N TYR A 240 2.91 19.25 -0.58
CA TYR A 240 2.60 20.65 -0.30
C TYR A 240 1.09 20.82 -0.23
N SER A 241 0.61 21.40 0.86
CA SER A 241 -0.81 21.70 1.06
C SER A 241 -0.95 23.18 1.36
N THR A 242 -1.88 23.87 0.70
CA THR A 242 -2.14 25.30 0.94
C THR A 242 -3.61 25.62 0.85
N VAL A 243 -4.05 26.60 1.67
CA VAL A 243 -5.41 27.09 1.66
C VAL A 243 -5.53 28.21 0.63
N LEU A 244 -6.46 28.03 -0.29
CA LEU A 244 -6.88 29.02 -1.29
C LEU A 244 -8.28 29.55 -0.94
N SER A 245 -8.70 30.63 -1.61
CA SER A 245 -10.06 31.17 -1.42
C SER A 245 -11.18 30.16 -1.78
N VAL A 246 -10.90 29.23 -2.69
CA VAL A 246 -11.85 28.21 -3.19
C VAL A 246 -11.76 26.87 -2.46
N GLY A 247 -10.74 26.67 -1.63
CA GLY A 247 -10.53 25.38 -0.94
C GLY A 247 -9.07 25.12 -0.61
N THR A 248 -8.74 23.85 -0.32
CA THR A 248 -7.38 23.44 -0.02
C THR A 248 -6.79 22.70 -1.23
N LEU A 249 -5.71 23.24 -1.77
CA LEU A 249 -4.90 22.61 -2.82
C LEU A 249 -3.88 21.68 -2.17
N ASN A 250 -3.81 20.44 -2.64
CA ASN A 250 -2.80 19.46 -2.24
C ASN A 250 -2.01 19.02 -3.46
N LEU A 251 -0.69 19.07 -3.36
CA LEU A 251 0.27 18.55 -4.32
C LEU A 251 1.08 17.47 -3.63
N ALA A 252 1.28 16.34 -4.27
CA ALA A 252 2.13 15.29 -3.74
C ALA A 252 2.90 14.58 -4.86
N ALA A 253 4.13 14.21 -4.57
CA ALA A 253 4.90 13.32 -5.43
C ALA A 253 5.69 12.34 -4.56
N TRP A 254 5.90 11.15 -5.10
CA TRP A 254 6.79 10.16 -4.51
C TRP A 254 7.51 9.36 -5.59
N ASN A 255 8.66 8.83 -5.22
CA ASN A 255 9.47 7.97 -6.05
C ASN A 255 9.87 6.74 -5.24
N LEU A 256 9.71 5.55 -5.80
CA LEU A 256 10.20 4.28 -5.29
C LEU A 256 11.25 3.76 -6.26
N TYR A 257 12.48 3.64 -5.81
CA TYR A 257 13.56 2.98 -6.51
C TYR A 257 13.89 1.65 -5.82
N ARG A 258 13.98 0.57 -6.59
CA ARG A 258 14.49 -0.72 -6.14
C ARG A 258 15.78 -1.02 -6.89
N GLY A 259 16.84 -1.28 -6.14
CA GLY A 259 18.12 -1.70 -6.70
C GLY A 259 18.06 -3.10 -7.32
N THR A 260 19.07 -3.47 -8.05
CA THR A 260 19.24 -4.83 -8.57
C THR A 260 19.25 -5.82 -7.41
N GLY A 261 18.48 -6.88 -7.54
CA GLY A 261 18.39 -7.98 -6.59
C GLY A 261 18.59 -9.32 -7.28
N GLN A 262 18.34 -10.39 -6.54
CA GLN A 262 18.39 -11.76 -7.04
C GLN A 262 17.11 -12.49 -6.67
N ILE A 263 16.74 -13.48 -7.46
CA ILE A 263 15.69 -14.44 -7.13
C ILE A 263 16.30 -15.85 -7.08
N VAL A 264 15.48 -16.80 -6.64
CA VAL A 264 15.82 -18.22 -6.58
C VAL A 264 16.49 -18.68 -7.87
N GLY A 265 17.62 -19.38 -7.74
CA GLY A 265 18.44 -19.83 -8.87
C GLY A 265 19.51 -18.83 -9.30
N GLY A 266 19.70 -17.71 -8.55
CA GLY A 266 20.76 -16.73 -8.82
C GLY A 266 20.48 -15.80 -10.00
N PHE A 267 19.26 -15.79 -10.51
CA PHE A 267 18.87 -14.86 -11.57
C PHE A 267 18.77 -13.44 -11.03
N GLU A 268 19.39 -12.50 -11.73
CA GLU A 268 19.28 -11.09 -11.39
C GLU A 268 17.89 -10.54 -11.71
N VAL A 269 17.32 -9.82 -10.74
CA VAL A 269 16.17 -8.93 -10.95
C VAL A 269 16.73 -7.54 -11.14
N PRO A 270 16.65 -6.97 -12.35
CA PRO A 270 17.18 -5.64 -12.60
C PRO A 270 16.45 -4.58 -11.77
N TRP A 271 17.09 -3.42 -11.62
CA TRP A 271 16.48 -2.28 -10.95
C TRP A 271 15.17 -1.84 -11.60
N ASP A 272 14.29 -1.29 -10.79
CA ASP A 272 13.10 -0.59 -11.26
C ASP A 272 12.84 0.71 -10.47
N ASN A 273 12.06 1.60 -11.08
CA ASN A 273 11.73 2.90 -10.52
C ASN A 273 10.29 3.28 -10.83
N ILE A 274 9.53 3.57 -9.79
CA ILE A 274 8.15 4.06 -9.90
C ILE A 274 8.11 5.50 -9.38
N THR A 275 7.67 6.41 -10.23
CA THR A 275 7.45 7.82 -9.86
C THR A 275 5.97 8.15 -9.98
N ASN A 276 5.44 8.82 -8.99
CA ASN A 276 4.04 9.26 -8.95
C ASN A 276 3.95 10.73 -8.59
N GLY A 277 3.07 11.45 -9.29
CA GLY A 277 2.69 12.82 -8.98
C GLY A 277 1.18 12.96 -8.93
N SER A 278 0.66 13.74 -7.99
CA SER A 278 -0.78 13.97 -7.83
C SER A 278 -1.10 15.41 -7.43
N VAL A 279 -2.27 15.85 -7.86
CA VAL A 279 -2.86 17.14 -7.51
C VAL A 279 -4.30 16.89 -7.10
N SER A 280 -4.73 17.47 -5.98
CA SER A 280 -6.15 17.50 -5.60
C SER A 280 -6.56 18.87 -5.06
N LEU A 281 -7.84 19.19 -5.19
CA LEU A 281 -8.45 20.41 -4.68
C LEU A 281 -9.66 20.06 -3.83
N ALA A 282 -9.53 20.15 -2.51
CA ALA A 282 -10.64 19.94 -1.58
C ALA A 282 -11.42 21.26 -1.40
N PHE A 283 -12.62 21.34 -1.96
CA PHE A 283 -13.49 22.49 -1.81
C PHE A 283 -14.79 22.12 -1.10
N ARG A 284 -15.41 23.10 -0.44
CA ARG A 284 -16.61 22.93 0.37
C ARG A 284 -17.77 23.67 -0.27
N PRO A 285 -18.62 23.00 -1.07
CA PRO A 285 -19.82 23.62 -1.64
C PRO A 285 -20.87 23.93 -0.55
N SER A 286 -20.83 23.25 0.59
CA SER A 286 -21.62 23.53 1.78
C SER A 286 -20.80 23.27 3.05
N ALA A 287 -21.34 23.65 4.22
CA ALA A 287 -20.66 23.45 5.51
C ALA A 287 -20.35 21.96 5.79
N ASP A 288 -21.20 21.06 5.31
CA ASP A 288 -21.16 19.63 5.64
C ASP A 288 -20.56 18.76 4.53
N VAL A 289 -20.33 19.30 3.33
CA VAL A 289 -19.85 18.52 2.19
C VAL A 289 -18.49 19.02 1.75
N THR A 290 -17.53 18.12 1.62
CA THR A 290 -16.27 18.39 0.94
C THR A 290 -16.20 17.53 -0.33
N ILE A 291 -15.84 18.14 -1.46
CA ILE A 291 -15.61 17.44 -2.73
C ILE A 291 -14.16 17.64 -3.10
N GLU A 292 -13.50 16.58 -3.53
CA GLU A 292 -12.06 16.58 -3.83
C GLU A 292 -11.82 15.89 -5.19
N PRO A 293 -11.89 16.64 -6.32
CA PRO A 293 -11.35 16.17 -7.58
C PRO A 293 -9.83 16.00 -7.49
N SER A 294 -9.31 15.04 -8.21
CA SER A 294 -7.89 14.72 -8.24
C SER A 294 -7.43 14.25 -9.61
N VAL A 295 -6.16 14.51 -9.89
CA VAL A 295 -5.43 13.99 -11.05
C VAL A 295 -4.13 13.38 -10.54
N GLN A 296 -3.79 12.21 -11.06
CA GLN A 296 -2.57 11.48 -10.73
C GLN A 296 -1.90 10.99 -11.99
N VAL A 297 -0.57 11.04 -12.02
CA VAL A 297 0.26 10.45 -13.09
C VAL A 297 1.29 9.55 -12.44
N ARG A 298 1.44 8.34 -12.97
CA ARG A 298 2.41 7.36 -12.49
C ARG A 298 3.24 6.83 -13.65
N SER A 299 4.55 6.87 -13.50
CA SER A 299 5.53 6.31 -14.44
C SER A 299 6.28 5.16 -13.79
N TRP A 300 6.52 4.11 -14.54
CA TRP A 300 7.36 2.99 -14.13
C TRP A 300 8.44 2.76 -15.17
N MET A 301 9.67 2.72 -14.74
CA MET A 301 10.84 2.37 -15.52
C MET A 301 11.46 1.10 -14.92
N GLN A 302 11.70 0.09 -15.74
CA GLN A 302 12.42 -1.09 -15.32
C GLN A 302 13.53 -1.42 -16.30
N SER A 303 14.68 -1.79 -15.78
CA SER A 303 15.74 -2.36 -16.60
C SER A 303 15.37 -3.79 -16.99
N VAL A 304 15.70 -4.16 -18.21
CA VAL A 304 15.59 -5.54 -18.71
C VAL A 304 17.01 -5.96 -19.05
N ALA A 305 17.47 -7.04 -18.43
CA ALA A 305 18.81 -7.57 -18.68
C ALA A 305 18.98 -8.00 -20.15
N ALA A 306 20.20 -7.92 -20.64
CA ALA A 306 20.54 -8.50 -21.94
C ALA A 306 20.29 -10.02 -21.95
N SER A 307 19.82 -10.53 -23.07
CA SER A 307 19.73 -11.96 -23.35
C SER A 307 20.62 -12.30 -24.55
N ASP A 308 20.76 -13.58 -24.88
CA ASP A 308 21.52 -14.02 -26.06
C ASP A 308 21.02 -13.41 -27.37
N THR A 309 19.77 -12.94 -27.39
CA THR A 309 19.10 -12.42 -28.59
C THR A 309 18.77 -10.93 -28.53
N GLU A 310 18.79 -10.31 -27.36
CA GLU A 310 18.42 -8.90 -27.18
C GLU A 310 19.40 -8.17 -26.26
N PRO A 311 19.79 -6.92 -26.60
CA PRO A 311 20.61 -6.08 -25.72
C PRO A 311 19.79 -5.64 -24.49
N SER A 312 20.47 -5.23 -23.43
CA SER A 312 19.82 -4.59 -22.29
C SER A 312 19.02 -3.36 -22.72
N ARG A 313 17.84 -3.18 -22.15
CA ARG A 313 16.98 -2.05 -22.44
C ARG A 313 16.27 -1.54 -21.18
N THR A 314 15.68 -0.37 -21.28
CA THR A 314 14.78 0.17 -20.23
C THR A 314 13.37 0.21 -20.79
N ASP A 315 12.49 -0.58 -20.20
CA ASP A 315 11.05 -0.54 -20.48
C ASP A 315 10.37 0.56 -19.67
N ARG A 316 9.38 1.22 -20.27
CA ARG A 316 8.64 2.33 -19.63
C ARG A 316 7.14 2.12 -19.75
N SER A 317 6.46 2.32 -18.63
CA SER A 317 5.00 2.31 -18.52
C SER A 317 4.51 3.65 -17.95
N LEU A 318 3.32 4.08 -18.34
CA LEU A 318 2.73 5.34 -17.90
C LEU A 318 1.24 5.17 -17.65
N LEU A 319 0.74 5.63 -16.50
CA LEU A 319 -0.67 5.70 -16.15
C LEU A 319 -1.06 7.12 -15.77
N GLY A 320 -2.24 7.54 -16.23
CA GLY A 320 -2.94 8.74 -15.77
C GLY A 320 -4.26 8.34 -15.14
N GLU A 321 -4.60 8.94 -14.00
CA GLU A 321 -5.87 8.73 -13.30
C GLU A 321 -6.53 10.07 -13.02
N VAL A 322 -7.83 10.17 -13.28
CA VAL A 322 -8.68 11.27 -12.82
C VAL A 322 -9.72 10.72 -11.89
N GLY A 323 -9.98 11.40 -10.79
CA GLY A 323 -10.89 10.93 -9.77
C GLY A 323 -11.62 12.05 -9.04
N VAL A 324 -12.64 11.67 -8.31
CA VAL A 324 -13.33 12.55 -7.37
C VAL A 324 -13.70 11.75 -6.12
N ARG A 325 -13.48 12.36 -4.97
CA ARG A 325 -13.90 11.85 -3.67
C ARG A 325 -14.77 12.90 -2.99
N ALA A 326 -15.79 12.46 -2.26
CA ALA A 326 -16.55 13.34 -1.40
C ALA A 326 -16.38 12.92 0.06
N ARG A 327 -16.55 13.87 1.00
CA ARG A 327 -16.68 13.63 2.42
C ARG A 327 -18.05 14.14 2.87
N LEU A 328 -18.85 13.21 3.41
CA LEU A 328 -20.22 13.43 3.83
C LEU A 328 -20.31 13.09 5.32
N PRO A 329 -20.39 14.08 6.24
CA PRO A 329 -20.62 13.81 7.64
C PRO A 329 -22.09 13.40 7.86
N VAL A 330 -22.30 12.29 8.57
CA VAL A 330 -23.61 11.76 8.93
C VAL A 330 -23.58 11.44 10.43
N ALA A 331 -24.05 12.34 11.25
CA ALA A 331 -24.00 12.26 12.73
C ALA A 331 -22.54 12.05 13.23
N ARG A 332 -22.23 10.90 13.85
CA ARG A 332 -20.90 10.55 14.36
C ARG A 332 -20.01 9.84 13.32
N VAL A 333 -20.50 9.71 12.11
CA VAL A 333 -19.83 8.97 11.03
C VAL A 333 -19.49 9.92 9.90
N ALA A 334 -18.35 9.74 9.26
CA ALA A 334 -18.05 10.37 7.99
C ALA A 334 -17.98 9.31 6.89
N VAL A 335 -18.69 9.53 5.80
CA VAL A 335 -18.72 8.63 4.64
C VAL A 335 -17.90 9.25 3.51
N TYR A 336 -17.07 8.46 2.86
CA TYR A 336 -16.14 8.88 1.81
C TYR A 336 -16.38 8.08 0.52
N PRO A 337 -17.42 8.39 -0.27
CA PRO A 337 -17.55 7.84 -1.60
C PRO A 337 -16.47 8.41 -2.53
N GLY A 338 -15.89 7.56 -3.36
CA GLY A 338 -14.89 7.95 -4.34
C GLY A 338 -14.99 7.14 -5.61
N VAL A 339 -14.71 7.77 -6.76
CA VAL A 339 -14.60 7.12 -8.06
C VAL A 339 -13.41 7.69 -8.81
N GLY A 340 -12.77 6.87 -9.64
CA GLY A 340 -11.67 7.27 -10.49
C GLY A 340 -11.63 6.46 -11.78
N TYR A 341 -11.04 7.03 -12.81
CA TYR A 341 -10.81 6.39 -14.09
C TYR A 341 -9.33 6.50 -14.46
N THR A 342 -8.73 5.37 -14.85
CA THR A 342 -7.33 5.23 -15.19
C THR A 342 -7.18 4.89 -16.66
N ILE A 343 -6.22 5.53 -17.33
CA ILE A 343 -5.78 5.20 -18.69
C ILE A 343 -4.25 5.16 -18.73
N GLY A 344 -3.69 4.37 -19.64
CA GLY A 344 -2.26 4.36 -19.84
C GLY A 344 -1.74 3.29 -20.78
N GLN A 345 -0.44 3.09 -20.67
CA GLN A 345 0.32 2.13 -21.45
C GLN A 345 1.29 1.36 -20.56
N LEU A 346 1.36 0.06 -20.77
CA LEU A 346 2.30 -0.84 -20.11
C LEU A 346 3.32 -1.32 -21.13
N ALA A 347 4.58 -1.44 -20.70
CA ALA A 347 5.58 -2.21 -21.45
C ALA A 347 5.16 -3.68 -21.47
N ALA A 348 5.11 -4.29 -22.64
CA ALA A 348 4.68 -5.66 -22.87
C ALA A 348 5.82 -6.57 -23.37
N GLY A 349 7.06 -6.16 -23.14
CA GLY A 349 8.25 -6.84 -23.64
C GLY A 349 8.59 -6.55 -25.10
N ALA A 350 9.82 -6.84 -25.52
CA ALA A 350 10.32 -6.68 -26.91
C ALA A 350 9.98 -5.30 -27.54
N GLY A 351 9.93 -4.22 -26.73
CA GLY A 351 9.58 -2.88 -27.21
C GLY A 351 8.09 -2.66 -27.49
N GLN A 352 7.24 -3.65 -27.27
CA GLN A 352 5.79 -3.57 -27.44
C GLN A 352 5.14 -2.84 -26.26
N ARG A 353 3.95 -2.27 -26.51
CA ARG A 353 3.14 -1.61 -25.48
C ARG A 353 1.72 -2.14 -25.50
N ALA A 354 1.20 -2.44 -24.33
CA ALA A 354 -0.19 -2.77 -24.11
C ALA A 354 -0.95 -1.53 -23.62
N SER A 355 -2.15 -1.28 -24.14
CA SER A 355 -3.01 -0.23 -23.61
C SER A 355 -3.70 -0.70 -22.34
N LEU A 356 -3.83 0.20 -21.34
CA LEU A 356 -4.53 -0.04 -20.10
C LEU A 356 -5.66 0.97 -19.94
N SER A 357 -6.82 0.50 -19.55
CA SER A 357 -7.91 1.33 -19.04
C SER A 357 -8.50 0.68 -17.80
N GLY A 358 -9.05 1.47 -16.89
CA GLY A 358 -9.65 0.91 -15.69
C GLY A 358 -10.46 1.91 -14.91
N PHE A 359 -11.14 1.42 -13.90
CA PHE A 359 -11.86 2.26 -12.96
C PHE A 359 -11.58 1.82 -11.52
N ARG A 360 -11.77 2.77 -10.62
CA ARG A 360 -11.68 2.58 -9.17
C ARG A 360 -12.95 3.13 -8.54
N ALA A 361 -13.55 2.40 -7.62
CA ALA A 361 -14.64 2.87 -6.78
C ALA A 361 -14.35 2.55 -5.32
N SER A 362 -14.73 3.44 -4.42
CA SER A 362 -14.54 3.24 -2.98
C SER A 362 -15.68 3.84 -2.18
N LEU A 363 -15.94 3.23 -1.03
CA LEU A 363 -16.89 3.76 -0.04
C LEU A 363 -16.27 3.60 1.35
N GLY A 364 -15.51 4.61 1.76
CA GLY A 364 -14.93 4.64 3.12
C GLY A 364 -15.97 5.06 4.15
N VAL A 365 -15.89 4.49 5.35
CA VAL A 365 -16.68 4.88 6.52
C VAL A 365 -15.71 5.08 7.68
N GLN A 366 -15.78 6.23 8.33
CA GLN A 366 -14.98 6.56 9.51
C GLN A 366 -15.91 6.91 10.66
N VAL A 367 -15.70 6.24 11.80
CA VAL A 367 -16.37 6.53 13.07
C VAL A 367 -15.34 7.21 13.99
N ARG A 368 -15.78 8.26 14.69
CA ARG A 368 -14.98 9.02 15.66
C ARG A 368 -15.65 9.05 17.01
#